data_0c62446a7dc66d62a1f83cf96b828020
#
_entry.id   0c62446a7dc66d62a1f83cf96b828020
#
_cell.length_a   1.000
_cell.length_b   1.000
_cell.length_c   1.000
_cell.angle_alpha   90.00
_cell.angle_beta   90.00
_cell.angle_gamma   90.00
#
_symmetry.space_group_name_H-M   'P 1'
#
loop_
_entity.id
_entity.type
_entity.pdbx_description
1 polymer ?
#
loop_
_entity_poly.entity_id
_entity_poly.type
_entity_poly.pdbx_seq_one_letter_code
_entity_poly.pdbx_strand_id
1 'polypeptide(L)'
;MNVRRNVNTPEQNSKASVDPGGREPQRWLILLAMTGSLAMIMLDTTVVAVALPTIQKNLGIDQNILEWIIIAYLVVLASFMALGGKLGDLFGKPQAFLIGTIGFGFSSLMCGLAWSGESLVGFRILQGFFAVIMQPASSAIVINSFAPGERGKAMAVYAGIPLLFMTAGPVVGGLITEYASWRYCFLLNVPIAVLVATMSVVLKPKDPKRADKKRFDWTGTGLLGTGMPCFIIAIQQASEWGWNSPLTLGLGGLGLLMLSAFVIVEFRVQDPIVSLGLFRQKVFLGDSILLFVTQASLTGVSIFVVIHLQVVMNFSPERAGIAMLPMLLPAAFMIYVAGRSYDRMGGRIPVILGGLLICTGLGLLAVGMGQRSYLIMGIGMGLVGLGVPFVQLPANTDGMSRVHATRRGMASGVLQTFRQVGSVIGLAVIGAVIAATQSAQLNSDPEIAAHADLAKSSLVDRAARGNSNALEKLRSEDPEVADSLAKVVSDGIETGMWTAAGFSSMIIFIGIFLLEGHPANDPEE
;
A
#
# COMPACT_ATOMS: atom_id res chain seq x y z
N MET A 1 -3.67 70.81 34.04
CA MET A 1 -3.64 69.54 34.80
C MET A 1 -4.02 68.41 33.82
N ASN A 2 -3.01 67.86 33.11
CA ASN A 2 -3.18 66.88 32.08
C ASN A 2 -2.94 65.49 32.67
N VAL A 3 -4.01 64.69 32.80
CA VAL A 3 -3.92 63.25 33.16
C VAL A 3 -3.83 62.43 31.87
N ARG A 4 -2.63 62.03 31.51
CA ARG A 4 -2.42 61.00 30.47
C ARG A 4 -2.85 59.65 31.04
N ARG A 5 -3.94 59.06 30.53
CA ARG A 5 -4.29 57.66 30.72
C ARG A 5 -3.37 56.82 29.83
N ASN A 6 -2.48 56.05 30.45
CA ASN A 6 -1.79 54.93 29.80
C ASN A 6 -2.82 53.83 29.52
N VAL A 7 -3.14 53.64 28.26
CA VAL A 7 -3.83 52.44 27.76
C VAL A 7 -2.77 51.39 27.50
N ASN A 8 -2.56 50.50 28.47
CA ASN A 8 -1.83 49.28 28.26
C ASN A 8 -2.67 48.38 27.36
N THR A 9 -2.31 48.27 26.10
CA THR A 9 -2.78 47.24 25.16
C THR A 9 -2.22 45.87 25.56
N PRO A 10 -3.05 44.87 25.81
CA PRO A 10 -2.60 43.50 26.03
C PRO A 10 -2.48 42.78 24.69
N GLU A 11 -1.52 43.20 23.86
CA GLU A 11 -1.17 42.54 22.60
C GLU A 11 0.26 42.01 22.64
N GLN A 12 0.61 41.15 23.56
CA GLN A 12 1.88 40.44 23.54
C GLN A 12 1.89 39.17 24.41
N ASN A 13 0.82 38.34 24.39
CA ASN A 13 0.90 37.03 25.06
C ASN A 13 -0.03 36.00 24.42
N SER A 14 0.01 35.82 23.11
CA SER A 14 -0.60 34.62 22.44
C SER A 14 0.28 34.06 21.33
N LYS A 15 1.60 34.03 21.56
CA LYS A 15 2.47 33.11 20.85
C LYS A 15 2.87 32.01 21.82
N ALA A 16 1.92 31.20 22.24
CA ALA A 16 2.20 29.85 22.62
C ALA A 16 2.59 29.10 21.32
N SER A 17 3.78 29.42 20.81
CA SER A 17 4.45 28.62 19.80
C SER A 17 4.47 27.19 20.34
N VAL A 18 3.70 26.30 19.71
CA VAL A 18 3.92 24.87 19.82
C VAL A 18 5.40 24.68 19.51
N ASP A 19 6.21 24.51 20.57
CA ASP A 19 7.63 24.21 20.45
C ASP A 19 7.73 22.89 19.68
N PRO A 20 8.16 22.90 18.40
CA PRO A 20 8.24 21.67 17.62
C PRO A 20 9.32 20.82 18.30
N GLY A 21 8.84 19.87 19.07
CA GLY A 21 9.46 19.03 20.06
C GLY A 21 10.90 18.61 19.83
N GLY A 22 11.82 19.22 20.51
CA GLY A 22 13.19 18.75 20.67
C GLY A 22 14.22 19.54 19.87
N ARG A 23 15.47 19.45 20.30
CA ARG A 23 16.64 19.97 19.57
C ARG A 23 16.66 19.39 18.15
N GLU A 24 17.07 20.16 17.16
CA GLU A 24 17.07 19.77 15.74
C GLU A 24 17.63 18.36 15.45
N PRO A 25 18.73 17.91 16.07
CA PRO A 25 19.22 16.54 15.90
C PRO A 25 18.24 15.47 16.40
N GLN A 26 17.47 15.73 17.47
CA GLN A 26 16.58 14.75 18.07
C GLN A 26 15.39 14.40 17.17
N ARG A 27 14.81 15.39 16.46
CA ARG A 27 13.68 15.13 15.54
C ARG A 27 14.08 14.27 14.35
N TRP A 28 15.31 14.41 13.82
CA TRP A 28 15.81 13.56 12.75
C TRP A 28 16.10 12.14 13.21
N LEU A 29 16.56 11.94 14.46
CA LEU A 29 16.71 10.61 15.05
C LEU A 29 15.35 9.95 15.30
N ILE A 30 14.32 10.70 15.72
CA ILE A 30 12.94 10.19 15.80
C ILE A 30 12.48 9.75 14.41
N LEU A 31 12.68 10.58 13.39
CA LEU A 31 12.34 10.23 12.01
C LEU A 31 13.04 8.94 11.58
N LEU A 32 14.33 8.77 11.86
CA LEU A 32 15.08 7.56 11.52
C LEU A 32 14.50 6.32 12.20
N ALA A 33 14.14 6.41 13.49
CA ALA A 33 13.49 5.30 14.21
C ALA A 33 12.13 4.95 13.59
N MET A 34 11.29 5.94 13.29
CA MET A 34 10.00 5.72 12.65
C MET A 34 10.16 5.14 11.24
N THR A 35 11.14 5.60 10.48
CA THR A 35 11.48 5.09 9.15
C THR A 35 11.93 3.63 9.20
N GLY A 36 12.72 3.25 10.22
CA GLY A 36 13.15 1.86 10.43
C GLY A 36 12.00 0.89 10.59
N SER A 37 10.91 1.30 11.24
CA SER A 37 9.71 0.47 11.37
C SER A 37 9.00 0.22 10.04
N LEU A 38 8.90 1.23 9.18
CA LEU A 38 8.32 1.07 7.84
C LEU A 38 9.26 0.26 6.93
N ALA A 39 10.57 0.42 7.09
CA ALA A 39 11.57 -0.38 6.37
C ALA A 39 11.45 -1.87 6.70
N MET A 40 11.19 -2.24 7.97
CA MET A 40 10.92 -3.64 8.35
C MET A 40 9.71 -4.21 7.59
N ILE A 41 8.60 -3.47 7.53
CA ILE A 41 7.38 -3.92 6.83
C ILE A 41 7.66 -4.14 5.34
N MET A 42 8.37 -3.20 4.69
CA MET A 42 8.68 -3.27 3.27
C MET A 42 9.66 -4.40 2.93
N LEU A 43 10.68 -4.55 3.76
CA LEU A 43 11.66 -5.62 3.61
C LEU A 43 11.02 -6.99 3.82
N ASP A 44 10.24 -7.16 4.89
CA ASP A 44 9.53 -8.39 5.21
C ASP A 44 8.66 -8.87 4.04
N THR A 45 7.90 -7.97 3.43
CA THR A 45 7.00 -8.30 2.31
C THR A 45 7.77 -8.84 1.11
N THR A 46 8.94 -8.29 0.79
CA THR A 46 9.70 -8.66 -0.41
C THR A 46 10.65 -9.85 -0.19
N VAL A 47 11.27 -9.92 0.99
CA VAL A 47 12.16 -11.03 1.37
C VAL A 47 11.38 -12.35 1.47
N VAL A 48 10.19 -12.34 2.09
CA VAL A 48 9.35 -13.52 2.24
C VAL A 48 8.86 -14.04 0.89
N ALA A 49 8.51 -13.15 -0.05
CA ALA A 49 8.06 -13.55 -1.39
C ALA A 49 9.10 -14.40 -2.13
N VAL A 50 10.39 -14.08 -2.00
CA VAL A 50 11.49 -14.85 -2.60
C VAL A 50 11.71 -16.19 -1.89
N ALA A 51 11.44 -16.25 -0.58
CA ALA A 51 11.62 -17.46 0.22
C ALA A 51 10.52 -18.53 0.01
N LEU A 52 9.37 -18.17 -0.59
CA LEU A 52 8.20 -19.05 -0.70
C LEU A 52 8.48 -20.44 -1.28
N PRO A 53 9.21 -20.61 -2.41
CA PRO A 53 9.48 -21.94 -2.97
C PRO A 53 10.28 -22.83 -2.01
N THR A 54 11.21 -22.23 -1.26
CA THR A 54 12.03 -22.94 -0.27
C THR A 54 11.20 -23.29 0.96
N ILE A 55 10.31 -22.41 1.41
CA ILE A 55 9.35 -22.67 2.49
C ILE A 55 8.45 -23.84 2.13
N GLN A 56 7.89 -23.84 0.91
CA GLN A 56 7.03 -24.90 0.40
C GLN A 56 7.72 -26.26 0.46
N LYS A 57 8.95 -26.33 -0.08
CA LYS A 57 9.75 -27.55 -0.09
C LYS A 57 10.13 -28.02 1.32
N ASN A 58 10.51 -27.12 2.20
CA ASN A 58 10.99 -27.45 3.55
C ASN A 58 9.88 -27.87 4.51
N LEU A 59 8.69 -27.25 4.42
CA LEU A 59 7.54 -27.56 5.26
C LEU A 59 6.60 -28.61 4.63
N GLY A 60 6.80 -28.97 3.35
CA GLY A 60 5.96 -29.94 2.64
C GLY A 60 4.51 -29.48 2.47
N ILE A 61 4.28 -28.17 2.32
CA ILE A 61 2.96 -27.55 2.24
C ILE A 61 2.44 -27.45 0.81
N ASP A 62 1.11 -27.47 0.67
CA ASP A 62 0.46 -27.27 -0.61
C ASP A 62 0.47 -25.80 -1.06
N GLN A 63 0.07 -25.57 -2.32
CA GLN A 63 0.06 -24.24 -2.92
C GLN A 63 -0.90 -23.29 -2.20
N ASN A 64 -2.02 -23.78 -1.69
CA ASN A 64 -3.03 -22.98 -1.02
C ASN A 64 -2.49 -22.40 0.31
N ILE A 65 -1.89 -23.23 1.16
CA ILE A 65 -1.26 -22.77 2.41
C ILE A 65 -0.12 -21.80 2.10
N LEU A 66 0.66 -22.04 1.03
CA LEU A 66 1.75 -21.15 0.60
C LEU A 66 1.24 -19.74 0.29
N GLU A 67 0.16 -19.61 -0.43
CA GLU A 67 -0.46 -18.32 -0.76
C GLU A 67 -0.99 -17.61 0.47
N TRP A 68 -1.59 -18.35 1.42
CA TRP A 68 -2.07 -17.79 2.67
C TRP A 68 -0.98 -17.20 3.56
N ILE A 69 0.28 -17.61 3.42
CA ILE A 69 1.42 -16.99 4.14
C ILE A 69 1.54 -15.49 3.81
N ILE A 70 1.26 -15.09 2.56
CA ILE A 70 1.26 -13.67 2.15
C ILE A 70 -0.12 -13.05 2.36
N ILE A 71 -1.18 -13.70 1.89
CA ILE A 71 -2.54 -13.15 1.87
C ILE A 71 -3.00 -12.81 3.28
N ALA A 72 -2.78 -13.70 4.26
CA ALA A 72 -3.22 -13.48 5.63
C ALA A 72 -2.64 -12.20 6.24
N TYR A 73 -1.37 -11.92 6.03
CA TYR A 73 -0.72 -10.70 6.47
C TYR A 73 -1.32 -9.45 5.80
N LEU A 74 -1.50 -9.48 4.48
CA LEU A 74 -2.05 -8.37 3.71
C LEU A 74 -3.52 -8.09 4.04
N VAL A 75 -4.32 -9.14 4.27
CA VAL A 75 -5.72 -9.01 4.71
C VAL A 75 -5.81 -8.29 6.04
N VAL A 76 -4.96 -8.65 7.02
CA VAL A 76 -4.91 -7.96 8.31
C VAL A 76 -4.51 -6.50 8.15
N LEU A 77 -3.48 -6.21 7.36
CA LEU A 77 -3.07 -4.83 7.08
C LEU A 77 -4.22 -4.01 6.46
N ALA A 78 -4.85 -4.54 5.42
CA ALA A 78 -5.91 -3.82 4.72
C ALA A 78 -7.17 -3.63 5.60
N SER A 79 -7.47 -4.59 6.47
CA SER A 79 -8.70 -4.59 7.28
C SER A 79 -8.63 -3.71 8.51
N PHE A 80 -7.46 -3.62 9.16
CA PHE A 80 -7.37 -3.08 10.52
C PHE A 80 -6.56 -1.77 10.63
N MET A 81 -6.06 -1.18 9.52
CA MET A 81 -5.25 0.05 9.57
C MET A 81 -5.96 1.22 10.26
N ALA A 82 -7.26 1.43 9.99
CA ALA A 82 -8.05 2.48 10.64
C ALA A 82 -8.16 2.23 12.16
N LEU A 83 -8.37 0.98 12.57
CA LEU A 83 -8.38 0.59 13.97
C LEU A 83 -7.02 0.85 14.64
N GLY A 84 -5.92 0.47 14.00
CA GLY A 84 -4.56 0.72 14.51
C GLY A 84 -4.29 2.21 14.74
N GLY A 85 -4.72 3.06 13.82
CA GLY A 85 -4.66 4.52 13.97
C GLY A 85 -5.46 5.03 15.17
N LYS A 86 -6.67 4.51 15.38
CA LYS A 86 -7.49 4.83 16.55
C LYS A 86 -6.84 4.36 17.86
N LEU A 87 -6.27 3.15 17.88
CA LEU A 87 -5.54 2.65 19.06
C LEU A 87 -4.35 3.56 19.41
N GLY A 88 -3.61 4.04 18.39
CA GLY A 88 -2.55 5.04 18.59
C GLY A 88 -3.06 6.33 19.21
N ASP A 89 -4.24 6.82 18.81
CA ASP A 89 -4.85 7.99 19.39
C ASP A 89 -5.44 7.74 20.78
N LEU A 90 -5.81 6.53 21.15
CA LEU A 90 -6.34 6.17 22.47
C LEU A 90 -5.24 5.94 23.51
N PHE A 91 -4.27 5.13 23.19
CA PHE A 91 -3.24 4.70 24.14
C PHE A 91 -2.00 5.60 24.16
N GLY A 92 -1.86 6.52 23.19
CA GLY A 92 -0.67 7.31 22.95
C GLY A 92 0.14 6.76 21.78
N LYS A 93 0.49 7.64 20.83
CA LYS A 93 1.22 7.25 19.62
C LYS A 93 2.57 6.61 19.92
N PRO A 94 3.41 7.13 20.86
CA PRO A 94 4.67 6.50 21.21
C PRO A 94 4.51 5.11 21.85
N GLN A 95 3.47 4.93 22.68
CA GLN A 95 3.19 3.65 23.33
C GLN A 95 2.68 2.62 22.31
N ALA A 96 1.73 3.01 21.46
CA ALA A 96 1.22 2.17 20.39
C ALA A 96 2.35 1.76 19.42
N PHE A 97 3.21 2.71 19.05
CA PHE A 97 4.38 2.44 18.23
C PHE A 97 5.31 1.41 18.88
N LEU A 98 5.63 1.59 20.16
CA LEU A 98 6.53 0.68 20.89
C LEU A 98 5.94 -0.74 21.02
N ILE A 99 4.66 -0.85 21.38
CA ILE A 99 3.94 -2.12 21.46
C ILE A 99 3.91 -2.80 20.09
N GLY A 100 3.57 -2.05 19.04
CA GLY A 100 3.55 -2.56 17.67
C GLY A 100 4.93 -3.04 17.21
N THR A 101 6.00 -2.28 17.50
CA THR A 101 7.38 -2.64 17.11
C THR A 101 7.86 -3.90 17.84
N ILE A 102 7.67 -3.99 19.15
CA ILE A 102 8.06 -5.17 19.94
C ILE A 102 7.25 -6.39 19.51
N GLY A 103 5.92 -6.22 19.34
CA GLY A 103 5.04 -7.29 18.91
C GLY A 103 5.35 -7.77 17.49
N PHE A 104 5.69 -6.86 16.57
CA PHE A 104 6.12 -7.20 15.21
C PHE A 104 7.43 -8.03 15.24
N GLY A 105 8.43 -7.60 16.03
CA GLY A 105 9.67 -8.34 16.20
C GLY A 105 9.45 -9.72 16.82
N PHE A 106 8.59 -9.81 17.85
CA PHE A 106 8.23 -11.07 18.48
C PHE A 106 7.49 -12.03 17.53
N SER A 107 6.49 -11.55 16.81
CA SER A 107 5.77 -12.38 15.82
C SER A 107 6.66 -12.78 14.64
N SER A 108 7.61 -11.92 14.25
CA SER A 108 8.62 -12.28 13.25
C SER A 108 9.56 -13.37 13.75
N LEU A 109 9.97 -13.33 15.03
CA LEU A 109 10.70 -14.44 15.66
C LEU A 109 9.88 -15.74 15.61
N MET A 110 8.58 -15.69 15.93
CA MET A 110 7.69 -16.86 15.86
C MET A 110 7.56 -17.38 14.41
N CYS A 111 7.47 -16.51 13.41
CA CYS A 111 7.51 -16.90 11.99
C CYS A 111 8.79 -17.67 11.65
N GLY A 112 9.96 -17.19 12.11
CA GLY A 112 11.24 -17.86 11.92
C GLY A 112 11.35 -19.22 12.62
N LEU A 113 10.58 -19.43 13.68
CA LEU A 113 10.53 -20.68 14.46
C LEU A 113 9.34 -21.58 14.05
N ALA A 114 8.57 -21.23 13.03
CA ALA A 114 7.40 -21.97 12.59
C ALA A 114 7.75 -23.43 12.23
N TRP A 115 6.89 -24.35 12.66
CA TRP A 115 7.06 -25.80 12.47
C TRP A 115 6.12 -26.40 11.43
N SER A 116 5.07 -25.66 11.01
CA SER A 116 4.13 -26.04 9.95
C SER A 116 3.67 -24.82 9.16
N GLY A 117 3.03 -25.03 8.02
CA GLY A 117 2.44 -23.96 7.22
C GLY A 117 1.38 -23.18 7.97
N GLU A 118 0.47 -23.87 8.65
CA GLU A 118 -0.62 -23.28 9.45
C GLU A 118 -0.07 -22.44 10.60
N SER A 119 0.98 -22.90 11.29
CA SER A 119 1.64 -22.12 12.33
C SER A 119 2.25 -20.85 11.77
N LEU A 120 2.87 -20.92 10.58
CA LEU A 120 3.44 -19.77 9.90
C LEU A 120 2.34 -18.77 9.50
N VAL A 121 1.22 -19.22 8.93
CA VAL A 121 0.05 -18.38 8.61
C VAL A 121 -0.49 -17.71 9.88
N GLY A 122 -0.65 -18.44 10.98
CA GLY A 122 -1.10 -17.88 12.26
C GLY A 122 -0.16 -16.79 12.78
N PHE A 123 1.16 -17.00 12.71
CA PHE A 123 2.14 -16.00 13.12
C PHE A 123 2.18 -14.79 12.15
N ARG A 124 1.90 -14.98 10.86
CA ARG A 124 1.75 -13.89 9.89
C ARG A 124 0.53 -13.01 10.17
N ILE A 125 -0.59 -13.61 10.60
CA ILE A 125 -1.76 -12.86 11.08
C ILE A 125 -1.36 -12.00 12.28
N LEU A 126 -0.69 -12.58 13.26
CA LEU A 126 -0.24 -11.87 14.47
C LEU A 126 0.74 -10.73 14.12
N GLN A 127 1.68 -10.96 13.21
CA GLN A 127 2.62 -9.97 12.71
C GLN A 127 1.90 -8.81 12.02
N GLY A 128 0.87 -9.10 11.22
CA GLY A 128 0.00 -8.12 10.60
C GLY A 128 -0.70 -7.21 11.63
N PHE A 129 -1.24 -7.77 12.71
CA PHE A 129 -1.87 -6.98 13.78
C PHE A 129 -0.90 -5.99 14.44
N PHE A 130 0.33 -6.40 14.71
CA PHE A 130 1.32 -5.48 15.29
C PHE A 130 1.79 -4.42 14.27
N ALA A 131 1.90 -4.77 12.99
CA ALA A 131 2.19 -3.80 11.93
C ALA A 131 1.09 -2.73 11.80
N VAL A 132 -0.18 -3.13 11.92
CA VAL A 132 -1.35 -2.25 11.93
C VAL A 132 -1.30 -1.22 13.07
N ILE A 133 -0.84 -1.61 14.26
CA ILE A 133 -0.70 -0.70 15.40
C ILE A 133 0.51 0.24 15.19
N MET A 134 1.60 -0.29 14.67
CA MET A 134 2.88 0.41 14.51
C MET A 134 2.84 1.48 13.41
N GLN A 135 2.34 1.14 12.23
CA GLN A 135 2.49 1.98 11.03
C GLN A 135 1.74 3.32 11.11
N PRO A 136 0.44 3.41 11.49
CA PRO A 136 -0.23 4.70 11.62
C PRO A 136 0.35 5.56 12.75
N ALA A 137 0.80 4.92 13.84
CA ALA A 137 1.43 5.63 14.94
C ALA A 137 2.76 6.25 14.51
N SER A 138 3.60 5.52 13.74
CA SER A 138 4.89 6.03 13.28
C SER A 138 4.75 7.25 12.37
N SER A 139 3.87 7.21 11.38
CA SER A 139 3.63 8.35 10.47
C SER A 139 3.06 9.57 11.20
N ALA A 140 2.15 9.36 12.18
CA ALA A 140 1.61 10.43 13.00
C ALA A 140 2.68 11.06 13.91
N ILE A 141 3.60 10.28 14.47
CA ILE A 141 4.75 10.79 15.23
C ILE A 141 5.64 11.64 14.34
N VAL A 142 5.93 11.21 13.09
CA VAL A 142 6.72 12.01 12.14
C VAL A 142 6.06 13.37 11.90
N ILE A 143 4.78 13.40 11.51
CA ILE A 143 4.07 14.65 11.25
C ILE A 143 4.02 15.57 12.49
N ASN A 144 3.88 14.99 13.69
CA ASN A 144 3.87 15.77 14.93
C ASN A 144 5.26 16.31 15.32
N SER A 145 6.33 15.74 14.81
CA SER A 145 7.71 16.12 15.14
C SER A 145 8.27 17.24 14.26
N PHE A 146 7.59 17.58 13.16
CA PHE A 146 8.06 18.58 12.19
C PHE A 146 7.05 19.72 12.01
N ALA A 147 7.58 20.94 11.81
CA ALA A 147 6.77 22.11 11.49
C ALA A 147 6.04 21.96 10.14
N PRO A 148 4.90 22.65 9.92
CA PRO A 148 4.12 22.53 8.69
C PRO A 148 4.93 22.64 7.40
N GLY A 149 5.86 23.57 7.30
CA GLY A 149 6.71 23.75 6.09
C GLY A 149 7.86 22.75 5.92
N GLU A 150 8.00 21.75 6.79
CA GLU A 150 9.04 20.71 6.73
C GLU A 150 8.45 19.28 6.68
N ARG A 151 7.13 19.15 6.77
CA ARG A 151 6.44 17.84 6.82
C ARG A 151 6.60 17.05 5.54
N GLY A 152 6.54 17.70 4.40
CA GLY A 152 6.77 17.06 3.11
C GLY A 152 8.16 16.47 2.99
N LYS A 153 9.20 17.22 3.39
CA LYS A 153 10.58 16.73 3.44
C LYS A 153 10.74 15.56 4.41
N ALA A 154 10.15 15.65 5.61
CA ALA A 154 10.21 14.57 6.60
C ALA A 154 9.50 13.30 6.10
N MET A 155 8.31 13.44 5.52
CA MET A 155 7.55 12.33 4.94
C MET A 155 8.24 11.73 3.70
N ALA A 156 9.00 12.54 2.94
CA ALA A 156 9.81 12.04 1.84
C ALA A 156 10.93 11.10 2.32
N VAL A 157 11.61 11.45 3.42
CA VAL A 157 12.61 10.57 4.04
C VAL A 157 11.95 9.33 4.64
N TYR A 158 10.82 9.51 5.35
CA TYR A 158 10.04 8.44 5.96
C TYR A 158 9.58 7.39 4.95
N ALA A 159 9.17 7.79 3.75
CA ALA A 159 8.71 6.87 2.71
C ALA A 159 9.83 6.42 1.75
N GLY A 160 10.85 7.26 1.53
CA GLY A 160 11.92 7.00 0.57
C GLY A 160 12.90 5.93 1.00
N ILE A 161 13.35 5.97 2.25
CA ILE A 161 14.29 4.96 2.78
C ILE A 161 13.68 3.55 2.74
N PRO A 162 12.44 3.31 3.20
CA PRO A 162 11.80 2.00 3.09
C PRO A 162 11.68 1.46 1.67
N LEU A 163 11.55 2.32 0.68
CA LEU A 163 11.52 1.93 -0.73
C LEU A 163 12.86 1.29 -1.16
N LEU A 164 13.99 1.79 -0.64
CA LEU A 164 15.30 1.16 -0.88
C LEU A 164 15.37 -0.24 -0.26
N PHE A 165 14.83 -0.42 0.95
CA PHE A 165 14.75 -1.73 1.59
C PHE A 165 13.83 -2.69 0.83
N MET A 166 12.71 -2.21 0.31
CA MET A 166 11.82 -2.98 -0.56
C MET A 166 12.55 -3.46 -1.82
N THR A 167 13.35 -2.58 -2.44
CA THR A 167 14.14 -2.92 -3.65
C THR A 167 15.29 -3.89 -3.34
N ALA A 168 15.91 -3.77 -2.18
CA ALA A 168 16.98 -4.68 -1.74
C ALA A 168 16.44 -6.07 -1.31
N GLY A 169 15.16 -6.16 -0.96
CA GLY A 169 14.52 -7.36 -0.41
C GLY A 169 14.75 -8.63 -1.23
N PRO A 170 14.51 -8.66 -2.54
CA PRO A 170 14.74 -9.85 -3.36
C PRO A 170 16.19 -10.32 -3.34
N VAL A 171 17.15 -9.41 -3.35
CA VAL A 171 18.59 -9.75 -3.29
C VAL A 171 18.93 -10.31 -1.91
N VAL A 172 18.53 -9.62 -0.85
CA VAL A 172 18.77 -10.05 0.54
C VAL A 172 18.07 -11.38 0.81
N GLY A 173 16.81 -11.54 0.40
CA GLY A 173 16.02 -12.76 0.56
C GLY A 173 16.61 -13.93 -0.21
N GLY A 174 17.05 -13.71 -1.45
CA GLY A 174 17.70 -14.72 -2.27
C GLY A 174 18.99 -15.22 -1.63
N LEU A 175 19.89 -14.32 -1.24
CA LEU A 175 21.15 -14.68 -0.56
C LEU A 175 20.90 -15.43 0.76
N ILE A 176 20.00 -14.95 1.60
CA ILE A 176 19.67 -15.62 2.86
C ILE A 176 19.10 -17.02 2.62
N THR A 177 18.22 -17.16 1.64
CA THR A 177 17.54 -18.44 1.36
C THR A 177 18.50 -19.46 0.75
N GLU A 178 19.45 -19.02 -0.07
CA GLU A 178 20.43 -19.87 -0.73
C GLU A 178 21.54 -20.32 0.22
N TYR A 179 22.13 -19.40 0.98
CA TYR A 179 23.33 -19.67 1.79
C TYR A 179 23.06 -20.00 3.27
N ALA A 180 21.82 -19.77 3.75
CA ALA A 180 21.48 -20.06 5.13
C ALA A 180 20.14 -20.82 5.24
N SER A 181 19.06 -20.13 5.59
CA SER A 181 17.72 -20.72 5.70
C SER A 181 16.66 -19.64 5.54
N TRP A 182 15.52 -19.99 4.93
CA TRP A 182 14.36 -19.11 4.81
C TRP A 182 13.92 -18.52 6.17
N ARG A 183 14.18 -19.21 7.27
CA ARG A 183 13.87 -18.74 8.63
C ARG A 183 14.53 -17.41 8.97
N TYR A 184 15.74 -17.18 8.48
CA TYR A 184 16.46 -15.92 8.70
C TYR A 184 15.82 -14.74 7.96
N CYS A 185 14.97 -14.96 6.94
CA CYS A 185 14.19 -13.91 6.31
C CYS A 185 13.26 -13.22 7.33
N PHE A 186 12.72 -13.97 8.27
CA PHE A 186 11.93 -13.43 9.37
C PHE A 186 12.80 -12.95 10.53
N LEU A 187 13.83 -13.70 10.90
CA LEU A 187 14.71 -13.36 12.02
C LEU A 187 15.47 -12.04 11.81
N LEU A 188 15.67 -11.62 10.56
CA LEU A 188 16.27 -10.33 10.20
C LEU A 188 15.51 -9.13 10.79
N ASN A 189 14.21 -9.23 10.94
CA ASN A 189 13.39 -8.18 11.53
C ASN A 189 13.62 -8.00 13.03
N VAL A 190 14.08 -9.04 13.74
CA VAL A 190 14.24 -9.01 15.20
C VAL A 190 15.28 -7.98 15.65
N PRO A 191 16.53 -7.97 15.14
CA PRO A 191 17.52 -6.96 15.53
C PRO A 191 17.08 -5.55 15.13
N ILE A 192 16.39 -5.38 14.00
CA ILE A 192 15.87 -4.08 13.59
C ILE A 192 14.79 -3.61 14.57
N ALA A 193 13.86 -4.49 14.96
CA ALA A 193 12.82 -4.18 15.93
C ALA A 193 13.40 -3.78 17.30
N VAL A 194 14.44 -4.49 17.78
CA VAL A 194 15.14 -4.14 19.02
C VAL A 194 15.79 -2.76 18.92
N LEU A 195 16.47 -2.47 17.82
CA LEU A 195 17.10 -1.16 17.59
C LEU A 195 16.05 -0.04 17.59
N VAL A 196 14.99 -0.20 16.80
CA VAL A 196 13.90 0.78 16.66
C VAL A 196 13.18 1.00 17.98
N ALA A 197 12.85 -0.08 18.72
CA ALA A 197 12.23 0.01 20.03
C ALA A 197 13.14 0.75 21.04
N THR A 198 14.44 0.41 21.08
CA THR A 198 15.42 1.07 21.94
C THR A 198 15.51 2.56 21.61
N MET A 199 15.62 2.93 20.33
CA MET A 199 15.61 4.32 19.90
C MET A 199 14.33 5.05 20.35
N SER A 200 13.17 4.42 20.22
CA SER A 200 11.89 5.01 20.64
C SER A 200 11.84 5.28 22.15
N VAL A 201 12.35 4.35 22.97
CA VAL A 201 12.40 4.49 24.43
C VAL A 201 13.37 5.60 24.85
N VAL A 202 14.54 5.70 24.19
CA VAL A 202 15.58 6.71 24.51
C VAL A 202 15.14 8.11 24.07
N LEU A 203 14.61 8.23 22.85
CA LEU A 203 14.25 9.53 22.26
C LEU A 203 12.94 10.10 22.81
N LYS A 204 12.04 9.28 23.36
CA LYS A 204 10.77 9.68 23.97
C LYS A 204 9.98 10.67 23.10
N PRO A 205 9.52 10.27 21.91
CA PRO A 205 8.75 11.16 21.04
C PRO A 205 7.60 11.80 21.81
N LYS A 206 7.42 13.11 21.65
CA LYS A 206 6.34 13.84 22.32
C LYS A 206 4.99 13.45 21.71
N ASP A 207 4.00 13.22 22.56
CA ASP A 207 2.60 13.05 22.15
C ASP A 207 1.79 14.26 22.62
N PRO A 208 0.95 14.86 21.76
CA PRO A 208 0.09 15.96 22.17
C PRO A 208 -0.81 15.54 23.34
N LYS A 209 -0.90 16.42 24.37
CA LYS A 209 -1.73 16.15 25.55
C LYS A 209 -3.19 15.95 25.12
N ARG A 210 -3.82 14.93 25.67
CA ARG A 210 -5.24 14.65 25.46
C ARG A 210 -6.06 15.37 26.51
N ALA A 211 -7.14 16.01 26.08
CA ALA A 211 -8.06 16.68 26.96
C ALA A 211 -9.02 15.71 27.68
N ASP A 212 -9.45 14.61 27.03
CA ASP A 212 -10.52 13.74 27.54
C ASP A 212 -10.23 12.25 27.44
N LYS A 213 -10.83 11.47 28.38
CA LYS A 213 -10.91 10.01 28.30
C LYS A 213 -11.93 9.60 27.23
N LYS A 214 -11.45 9.15 26.07
CA LYS A 214 -12.32 8.65 24.99
C LYS A 214 -12.79 7.23 25.27
N ARG A 215 -14.01 6.92 24.85
CA ARG A 215 -14.55 5.56 24.91
C ARG A 215 -14.11 4.75 23.68
N PHE A 216 -13.85 3.47 23.87
CA PHE A 216 -13.52 2.58 22.78
C PHE A 216 -14.81 2.05 22.12
N ASP A 217 -14.92 2.16 20.82
CA ASP A 217 -16.06 1.67 20.05
C ASP A 217 -15.91 0.18 19.74
N TRP A 218 -16.43 -0.67 20.63
CA TRP A 218 -16.43 -2.12 20.45
C TRP A 218 -17.32 -2.57 19.29
N THR A 219 -18.44 -1.91 19.08
CA THR A 219 -19.41 -2.24 18.03
C THR A 219 -18.83 -1.98 16.65
N GLY A 220 -18.29 -0.77 16.43
CA GLY A 220 -17.61 -0.44 15.18
C GLY A 220 -16.39 -1.33 14.95
N THR A 221 -15.62 -1.65 16.01
CA THR A 221 -14.49 -2.59 15.92
C THR A 221 -14.92 -3.96 15.45
N GLY A 222 -16.00 -4.52 15.98
CA GLY A 222 -16.53 -5.83 15.57
C GLY A 222 -17.02 -5.81 14.12
N LEU A 223 -17.77 -4.78 13.73
CA LEU A 223 -18.31 -4.65 12.38
C LEU A 223 -17.20 -4.44 11.32
N LEU A 224 -16.23 -3.58 11.60
CA LEU A 224 -15.08 -3.37 10.71
C LEU A 224 -14.18 -4.63 10.67
N GLY A 225 -13.92 -5.22 11.85
CA GLY A 225 -13.04 -6.38 12.01
C GLY A 225 -13.56 -7.68 11.42
N THR A 226 -14.87 -7.78 11.15
CA THR A 226 -15.48 -8.90 10.41
C THR A 226 -15.78 -8.52 8.97
N GLY A 227 -16.34 -7.34 8.74
CA GLY A 227 -16.80 -6.91 7.43
C GLY A 227 -15.67 -6.74 6.42
N MET A 228 -14.58 -6.07 6.82
CA MET A 228 -13.45 -5.80 5.93
C MET A 228 -12.69 -7.08 5.52
N PRO A 229 -12.31 -8.00 6.44
CA PRO A 229 -11.70 -9.27 6.03
C PRO A 229 -12.61 -10.08 5.11
N CYS A 230 -13.90 -10.22 5.42
CA CYS A 230 -14.83 -10.95 4.57
C CYS A 230 -14.89 -10.36 3.15
N PHE A 231 -14.97 -9.04 3.04
CA PHE A 231 -14.99 -8.35 1.77
C PHE A 231 -13.69 -8.51 0.98
N ILE A 232 -12.54 -8.34 1.63
CA ILE A 232 -11.22 -8.44 1.00
C ILE A 232 -10.94 -9.88 0.54
N ILE A 233 -11.23 -10.88 1.39
CA ILE A 233 -11.04 -12.29 1.05
C ILE A 233 -11.95 -12.68 -0.12
N ALA A 234 -13.21 -12.25 -0.12
CA ALA A 234 -14.13 -12.52 -1.22
C ALA A 234 -13.58 -12.01 -2.56
N ILE A 235 -13.02 -10.79 -2.56
CA ILE A 235 -12.46 -10.20 -3.79
C ILE A 235 -11.15 -10.90 -4.20
N GLN A 236 -10.24 -11.17 -3.27
CA GLN A 236 -8.95 -11.78 -3.58
C GLN A 236 -9.10 -13.22 -4.07
N GLN A 237 -10.02 -13.96 -3.47
CA GLN A 237 -10.25 -15.37 -3.84
C GLN A 237 -11.28 -15.55 -4.96
N ALA A 238 -11.90 -14.48 -5.45
CA ALA A 238 -12.89 -14.55 -6.53
C ALA A 238 -12.35 -15.16 -7.83
N SER A 239 -11.07 -15.00 -8.13
CA SER A 239 -10.40 -15.60 -9.29
C SER A 239 -10.26 -17.13 -9.16
N GLU A 240 -10.11 -17.66 -7.95
CA GLU A 240 -9.96 -19.08 -7.69
C GLU A 240 -11.31 -19.77 -7.43
N TRP A 241 -12.13 -19.19 -6.57
CA TRP A 241 -13.43 -19.76 -6.22
C TRP A 241 -14.51 -19.52 -7.29
N GLY A 242 -14.28 -18.57 -8.20
CA GLY A 242 -15.23 -18.07 -9.19
C GLY A 242 -16.07 -16.89 -8.64
N TRP A 243 -16.28 -15.88 -9.48
CA TRP A 243 -17.06 -14.68 -9.13
C TRP A 243 -18.52 -15.00 -8.78
N ASN A 244 -19.10 -16.05 -9.38
CA ASN A 244 -20.49 -16.48 -9.14
C ASN A 244 -20.59 -17.59 -8.07
N SER A 245 -19.52 -17.95 -7.42
CA SER A 245 -19.52 -18.97 -6.37
C SER A 245 -20.35 -18.50 -5.17
N PRO A 246 -21.16 -19.40 -4.57
CA PRO A 246 -21.91 -19.09 -3.35
C PRO A 246 -21.03 -18.59 -2.20
N LEU A 247 -19.77 -19.07 -2.13
CA LEU A 247 -18.81 -18.67 -1.12
C LEU A 247 -18.33 -17.22 -1.35
N THR A 248 -17.98 -16.86 -2.58
CA THR A 248 -17.56 -15.50 -2.96
C THR A 248 -18.70 -14.50 -2.74
N LEU A 249 -19.91 -14.83 -3.23
CA LEU A 249 -21.08 -13.97 -3.08
C LEU A 249 -21.53 -13.87 -1.61
N GLY A 250 -21.47 -14.97 -0.86
CA GLY A 250 -21.85 -15.00 0.55
C GLY A 250 -20.89 -14.18 1.42
N LEU A 251 -19.56 -14.36 1.27
CA LEU A 251 -18.57 -13.58 2.00
C LEU A 251 -18.58 -12.10 1.57
N GLY A 252 -18.67 -11.83 0.27
CA GLY A 252 -18.76 -10.47 -0.24
C GLY A 252 -20.02 -9.74 0.23
N GLY A 253 -21.17 -10.41 0.19
CA GLY A 253 -22.44 -9.89 0.69
C GLY A 253 -22.42 -9.65 2.21
N LEU A 254 -21.89 -10.59 2.99
CA LEU A 254 -21.70 -10.42 4.43
C LEU A 254 -20.75 -9.24 4.72
N GLY A 255 -19.64 -9.15 4.01
CA GLY A 255 -18.70 -8.05 4.12
C GLY A 255 -19.36 -6.70 3.86
N LEU A 256 -20.10 -6.56 2.77
CA LEU A 256 -20.83 -5.33 2.44
C LEU A 256 -21.91 -4.99 3.47
N LEU A 257 -22.64 -5.98 3.96
CA LEU A 257 -23.66 -5.78 5.01
C LEU A 257 -23.01 -5.24 6.30
N MET A 258 -21.93 -5.88 6.75
CA MET A 258 -21.20 -5.45 7.97
C MET A 258 -20.58 -4.07 7.81
N LEU A 259 -19.99 -3.75 6.66
CA LEU A 259 -19.42 -2.43 6.38
C LEU A 259 -20.52 -1.36 6.27
N SER A 260 -21.67 -1.67 5.72
CA SER A 260 -22.82 -0.75 5.71
C SER A 260 -23.33 -0.49 7.13
N ALA A 261 -23.46 -1.53 7.95
CA ALA A 261 -23.80 -1.40 9.36
C ALA A 261 -22.74 -0.60 10.13
N PHE A 262 -21.45 -0.81 9.85
CA PHE A 262 -20.34 -0.03 10.40
C PHE A 262 -20.53 1.47 10.12
N VAL A 263 -20.76 1.87 8.88
CA VAL A 263 -21.00 3.28 8.52
C VAL A 263 -22.19 3.87 9.29
N ILE A 264 -23.30 3.13 9.42
CA ILE A 264 -24.48 3.58 10.18
C ILE A 264 -24.16 3.78 11.67
N VAL A 265 -23.40 2.87 12.27
CA VAL A 265 -22.97 2.93 13.68
C VAL A 265 -22.03 4.13 13.91
N GLU A 266 -21.04 4.32 13.02
CA GLU A 266 -20.07 5.42 13.10
C GLU A 266 -20.72 6.82 13.08
N PHE A 267 -21.88 6.98 12.43
CA PHE A 267 -22.67 8.22 12.50
C PHE A 267 -23.31 8.46 13.86
N ARG A 268 -23.48 7.44 14.70
CA ARG A 268 -24.22 7.52 15.96
C ARG A 268 -23.34 7.50 17.20
N VAL A 269 -22.10 7.01 17.06
CA VAL A 269 -21.15 6.87 18.18
C VAL A 269 -20.43 8.20 18.44
N GLN A 270 -20.24 8.55 19.72
CA GLN A 270 -19.57 9.81 20.13
C GLN A 270 -18.07 9.81 19.80
N ASP A 271 -17.40 8.66 19.95
CA ASP A 271 -15.96 8.48 19.71
C ASP A 271 -15.70 7.43 18.61
N PRO A 272 -16.06 7.69 17.34
CA PRO A 272 -15.99 6.73 16.25
C PRO A 272 -14.54 6.27 15.97
N ILE A 273 -14.39 5.07 15.39
CA ILE A 273 -13.09 4.58 14.88
C ILE A 273 -12.65 5.47 13.72
N VAL A 274 -13.58 5.73 12.80
CA VAL A 274 -13.39 6.61 11.64
C VAL A 274 -14.33 7.81 11.79
N SER A 275 -13.77 8.98 12.07
CA SER A 275 -14.60 10.20 12.11
C SER A 275 -15.09 10.57 10.72
N LEU A 276 -16.33 10.17 10.39
CA LEU A 276 -16.95 10.44 9.09
C LEU A 276 -17.07 11.95 8.80
N GLY A 277 -17.00 12.79 9.83
CA GLY A 277 -16.91 14.25 9.70
C GLY A 277 -15.67 14.73 8.95
N LEU A 278 -14.57 13.96 8.94
CA LEU A 278 -13.36 14.28 8.16
C LEU A 278 -13.64 14.30 6.66
N PHE A 279 -14.51 13.42 6.17
CA PHE A 279 -14.86 13.36 4.75
C PHE A 279 -15.74 14.53 4.27
N ARG A 280 -16.27 15.35 5.19
CA ARG A 280 -16.91 16.62 4.83
C ARG A 280 -15.86 17.67 4.41
N GLN A 281 -14.62 17.53 4.84
CA GLN A 281 -13.52 18.36 4.35
C GLN A 281 -13.12 17.87 2.96
N LYS A 282 -13.37 18.68 1.93
CA LYS A 282 -13.13 18.34 0.52
C LYS A 282 -11.71 17.84 0.26
N VAL A 283 -10.73 18.45 0.92
CA VAL A 283 -9.32 18.11 0.75
C VAL A 283 -9.02 16.73 1.32
N PHE A 284 -9.44 16.42 2.56
CA PHE A 284 -9.23 15.09 3.16
C PHE A 284 -9.91 13.97 2.35
N LEU A 285 -11.10 14.24 1.84
CA LEU A 285 -11.79 13.32 0.91
C LEU A 285 -10.98 13.13 -0.37
N GLY A 286 -10.50 14.24 -0.96
CA GLY A 286 -9.64 14.21 -2.15
C GLY A 286 -8.39 13.40 -1.93
N ASP A 287 -7.66 13.63 -0.83
CA ASP A 287 -6.44 12.89 -0.47
C ASP A 287 -6.70 11.39 -0.29
N SER A 288 -7.82 11.04 0.38
CA SER A 288 -8.22 9.64 0.57
C SER A 288 -8.49 8.94 -0.77
N ILE A 289 -9.23 9.59 -1.68
CA ILE A 289 -9.53 9.05 -3.01
C ILE A 289 -8.26 8.99 -3.88
N LEU A 290 -7.36 9.98 -3.78
CA LEU A 290 -6.07 9.96 -4.48
C LEU A 290 -5.23 8.75 -4.11
N LEU A 291 -5.11 8.45 -2.82
CA LEU A 291 -4.38 7.27 -2.34
C LEU A 291 -5.03 5.97 -2.83
N PHE A 292 -6.36 5.90 -2.82
CA PHE A 292 -7.11 4.76 -3.35
C PHE A 292 -6.84 4.56 -4.84
N VAL A 293 -7.08 5.58 -5.68
CA VAL A 293 -6.96 5.51 -7.14
C VAL A 293 -5.53 5.21 -7.56
N THR A 294 -4.54 5.89 -6.95
CA THR A 294 -3.13 5.68 -7.27
C THR A 294 -2.70 4.26 -6.94
N GLN A 295 -3.10 3.74 -5.78
CA GLN A 295 -2.72 2.39 -5.39
C GLN A 295 -3.47 1.33 -6.20
N ALA A 296 -4.74 1.57 -6.55
CA ALA A 296 -5.52 0.70 -7.43
C ALA A 296 -4.83 0.52 -8.79
N SER A 297 -4.37 1.61 -9.38
CA SER A 297 -3.64 1.57 -10.65
C SER A 297 -2.29 0.87 -10.53
N LEU A 298 -1.50 1.21 -9.50
CA LEU A 298 -0.13 0.71 -9.34
C LEU A 298 -0.04 -0.79 -9.07
N THR A 299 -0.94 -1.33 -8.24
CA THR A 299 -0.88 -2.75 -7.88
C THR A 299 -1.16 -3.62 -9.08
N GLY A 300 -2.20 -3.30 -9.86
CA GLY A 300 -2.49 -4.00 -11.11
C GLY A 300 -1.34 -3.89 -12.11
N VAL A 301 -0.82 -2.67 -12.32
CA VAL A 301 0.31 -2.43 -13.23
C VAL A 301 1.52 -3.28 -12.84
N SER A 302 1.92 -3.25 -11.58
CA SER A 302 3.13 -3.96 -11.11
C SER A 302 3.06 -5.47 -11.37
N ILE A 303 1.90 -6.09 -11.18
CA ILE A 303 1.70 -7.52 -11.37
C ILE A 303 1.63 -7.86 -12.87
N PHE A 304 0.78 -7.17 -13.62
CA PHE A 304 0.54 -7.52 -15.02
C PHE A 304 1.68 -7.15 -15.96
N VAL A 305 2.49 -6.13 -15.64
CA VAL A 305 3.75 -5.85 -16.36
C VAL A 305 4.71 -7.02 -16.23
N VAL A 306 4.87 -7.56 -15.02
CA VAL A 306 5.75 -8.72 -14.80
C VAL A 306 5.25 -9.95 -15.56
N ILE A 307 3.94 -10.20 -15.54
CA ILE A 307 3.34 -11.30 -16.32
C ILE A 307 3.60 -11.10 -17.81
N HIS A 308 3.38 -9.90 -18.36
CA HIS A 308 3.65 -9.59 -19.76
C HIS A 308 5.12 -9.82 -20.13
N LEU A 309 6.05 -9.36 -19.30
CA LEU A 309 7.49 -9.56 -19.53
C LEU A 309 7.88 -11.04 -19.55
N GLN A 310 7.30 -11.85 -18.66
CA GLN A 310 7.63 -13.28 -18.56
C GLN A 310 6.90 -14.12 -19.62
N VAL A 311 5.60 -13.90 -19.79
CA VAL A 311 4.74 -14.74 -20.66
C VAL A 311 4.83 -14.31 -22.12
N VAL A 312 4.74 -13.01 -22.41
CA VAL A 312 4.70 -12.49 -23.80
C VAL A 312 6.09 -12.24 -24.34
N MET A 313 6.96 -11.61 -23.53
CA MET A 313 8.33 -11.26 -23.96
C MET A 313 9.37 -12.34 -23.63
N ASN A 314 8.96 -13.42 -22.96
CA ASN A 314 9.80 -14.57 -22.62
C ASN A 314 11.06 -14.20 -21.80
N PHE A 315 10.92 -13.22 -20.88
CA PHE A 315 12.01 -12.86 -19.97
C PHE A 315 12.07 -13.88 -18.82
N SER A 316 13.29 -14.23 -18.39
CA SER A 316 13.46 -14.95 -17.14
C SER A 316 12.94 -14.12 -15.96
N PRO A 317 12.51 -14.73 -14.84
CA PRO A 317 12.06 -14.00 -13.65
C PRO A 317 13.06 -12.94 -13.19
N GLU A 318 14.36 -13.25 -13.22
CA GLU A 318 15.45 -12.33 -12.88
C GLU A 318 15.48 -11.13 -13.84
N ARG A 319 15.43 -11.38 -15.15
CA ARG A 319 15.43 -10.34 -16.18
C ARG A 319 14.17 -9.48 -16.11
N ALA A 320 13.00 -10.06 -15.82
CA ALA A 320 11.76 -9.32 -15.61
C ALA A 320 11.85 -8.40 -14.39
N GLY A 321 12.47 -8.85 -13.29
CA GLY A 321 12.73 -8.02 -12.11
C GLY A 321 13.63 -6.80 -12.42
N ILE A 322 14.74 -7.01 -13.13
CA ILE A 322 15.63 -5.94 -13.61
C ILE A 322 14.89 -4.98 -14.54
N ALA A 323 14.03 -5.52 -15.40
CA ALA A 323 13.23 -4.73 -16.34
C ALA A 323 12.20 -3.82 -15.67
N MET A 324 11.91 -3.98 -14.37
CA MET A 324 11.06 -3.06 -13.58
C MET A 324 11.83 -1.85 -13.01
N LEU A 325 13.15 -1.82 -13.09
CA LEU A 325 13.97 -0.71 -12.56
C LEU A 325 13.60 0.67 -13.14
N PRO A 326 13.20 0.83 -14.42
CA PRO A 326 12.75 2.11 -14.94
C PRO A 326 11.55 2.71 -14.17
N MET A 327 10.73 1.90 -13.50
CA MET A 327 9.65 2.38 -12.64
C MET A 327 10.15 2.70 -11.23
N LEU A 328 10.99 1.86 -10.65
CA LEU A 328 11.38 1.94 -9.25
C LEU A 328 12.42 3.04 -8.98
N LEU A 329 13.44 3.16 -9.83
CA LEU A 329 14.52 4.13 -9.61
C LEU A 329 14.05 5.59 -9.69
N PRO A 330 13.27 6.03 -10.70
CA PRO A 330 12.75 7.40 -10.73
C PRO A 330 11.86 7.70 -9.53
N ALA A 331 11.05 6.74 -9.06
CA ALA A 331 10.21 6.91 -7.88
C ALA A 331 11.06 7.18 -6.62
N ALA A 332 12.14 6.43 -6.42
CA ALA A 332 13.03 6.61 -5.28
C ALA A 332 13.71 8.00 -5.26
N PHE A 333 14.13 8.50 -6.42
CA PHE A 333 14.76 9.83 -6.52
C PHE A 333 13.75 10.98 -6.41
N MET A 334 12.57 10.82 -7.02
CA MET A 334 11.56 11.89 -7.06
C MET A 334 10.80 12.07 -5.76
N ILE A 335 10.83 11.12 -4.83
CA ILE A 335 10.12 11.23 -3.55
C ILE A 335 10.57 12.46 -2.74
N TYR A 336 11.86 12.77 -2.75
CA TYR A 336 12.40 13.97 -2.08
C TYR A 336 11.96 15.26 -2.77
N VAL A 337 11.95 15.27 -4.10
CA VAL A 337 11.50 16.43 -4.90
C VAL A 337 10.00 16.66 -4.68
N ALA A 338 9.20 15.60 -4.63
CA ALA A 338 7.77 15.66 -4.35
C ALA A 338 7.48 16.26 -2.97
N GLY A 339 8.22 15.85 -1.93
CA GLY A 339 8.08 16.40 -0.58
C GLY A 339 8.40 17.90 -0.52
N ARG A 340 9.52 18.29 -1.15
CA ARG A 340 9.89 19.71 -1.21
C ARG A 340 8.91 20.54 -2.05
N SER A 341 8.33 19.94 -3.09
CA SER A 341 7.31 20.60 -3.92
C SER A 341 6.03 20.84 -3.10
N TYR A 342 5.60 19.84 -2.29
CA TYR A 342 4.47 20.00 -1.38
C TYR A 342 4.72 21.13 -0.35
N ASP A 343 5.87 21.15 0.29
CA ASP A 343 6.22 22.16 1.30
C ASP A 343 6.19 23.60 0.73
N ARG A 344 6.43 23.76 -0.60
CA ARG A 344 6.46 25.08 -1.26
C ARG A 344 5.14 25.48 -1.91
N MET A 345 4.44 24.53 -2.53
CA MET A 345 3.33 24.81 -3.46
C MET A 345 2.00 24.14 -3.02
N GLY A 346 1.99 23.42 -1.87
CA GLY A 346 0.84 22.61 -1.46
C GLY A 346 0.63 21.39 -2.34
N GLY A 347 -0.53 20.71 -2.17
CA GLY A 347 -0.82 19.44 -2.84
C GLY A 347 -1.26 19.57 -4.30
N ARG A 348 -1.95 20.65 -4.67
CA ARG A 348 -2.66 20.78 -5.96
C ARG A 348 -1.75 20.61 -7.19
N ILE A 349 -0.69 21.42 -7.29
CA ILE A 349 0.18 21.42 -8.46
C ILE A 349 0.97 20.10 -8.59
N PRO A 350 1.65 19.60 -7.53
CA PRO A 350 2.32 18.30 -7.60
C PRO A 350 1.39 17.16 -8.01
N VAL A 351 0.18 17.09 -7.46
CA VAL A 351 -0.78 16.03 -7.78
C VAL A 351 -1.23 16.06 -9.25
N ILE A 352 -1.49 17.25 -9.80
CA ILE A 352 -1.84 17.39 -11.24
C ILE A 352 -0.70 16.91 -12.12
N LEU A 353 0.53 17.37 -11.84
CA LEU A 353 1.72 16.94 -12.58
C LEU A 353 1.96 15.43 -12.47
N GLY A 354 1.85 14.90 -11.26
CA GLY A 354 1.97 13.45 -11.00
C GLY A 354 0.90 12.64 -11.73
N GLY A 355 -0.35 13.12 -11.72
CA GLY A 355 -1.47 12.49 -12.44
C GLY A 355 -1.24 12.46 -13.97
N LEU A 356 -0.77 13.58 -14.56
CA LEU A 356 -0.42 13.63 -15.97
C LEU A 356 0.70 12.62 -16.33
N LEU A 357 1.74 12.55 -15.52
CA LEU A 357 2.84 11.60 -15.71
C LEU A 357 2.35 10.14 -15.61
N ILE A 358 1.52 9.83 -14.62
CA ILE A 358 0.97 8.48 -14.44
C ILE A 358 0.06 8.10 -15.62
N CYS A 359 -0.88 8.96 -16.02
CA CYS A 359 -1.78 8.69 -17.14
C CYS A 359 -1.03 8.49 -18.45
N THR A 360 -0.08 9.37 -18.76
CA THR A 360 0.75 9.25 -19.96
C THR A 360 1.61 7.99 -19.91
N GLY A 361 2.20 7.69 -18.74
CA GLY A 361 3.02 6.51 -18.53
C GLY A 361 2.24 5.22 -18.72
N LEU A 362 1.02 5.13 -18.18
CA LEU A 362 0.13 3.96 -18.35
C LEU A 362 -0.34 3.80 -19.80
N GLY A 363 -0.64 4.89 -20.49
CA GLY A 363 -0.96 4.87 -21.92
C GLY A 363 0.21 4.35 -22.76
N LEU A 364 1.44 4.82 -22.48
CA LEU A 364 2.65 4.29 -23.16
C LEU A 364 2.92 2.82 -22.80
N LEU A 365 2.65 2.41 -21.57
CA LEU A 365 2.74 0.99 -21.18
C LEU A 365 1.77 0.14 -22.02
N ALA A 366 0.52 0.55 -22.15
CA ALA A 366 -0.47 -0.15 -22.97
C ALA A 366 0.01 -0.25 -24.43
N VAL A 367 0.41 0.87 -25.06
CA VAL A 367 0.94 0.87 -26.43
C VAL A 367 2.18 -0.03 -26.56
N GLY A 368 3.11 0.04 -25.60
CA GLY A 368 4.34 -0.75 -25.61
C GLY A 368 4.07 -2.25 -25.48
N MET A 369 3.04 -2.64 -24.73
CA MET A 369 2.58 -4.03 -24.61
C MET A 369 1.97 -4.53 -25.92
N GLY A 370 1.07 -3.79 -26.54
CA GLY A 370 0.49 -4.16 -27.84
C GLY A 370 1.54 -4.28 -28.94
N GLN A 371 2.57 -3.41 -28.95
CA GLN A 371 3.67 -3.45 -29.89
C GLN A 371 4.80 -4.41 -29.48
N ARG A 372 4.72 -5.07 -28.33
CA ARG A 372 5.77 -5.91 -27.74
C ARG A 372 7.14 -5.20 -27.69
N SER A 373 7.13 -3.89 -27.42
CA SER A 373 8.32 -3.03 -27.39
C SER A 373 8.72 -2.69 -25.96
N TYR A 374 9.78 -3.30 -25.46
CA TYR A 374 10.30 -3.01 -24.13
C TYR A 374 10.75 -1.54 -23.99
N LEU A 375 11.25 -0.91 -25.07
CA LEU A 375 11.67 0.50 -25.01
C LEU A 375 10.49 1.42 -24.65
N ILE A 376 9.35 1.26 -25.33
CA ILE A 376 8.13 2.04 -25.05
C ILE A 376 7.61 1.75 -23.67
N MET A 377 7.57 0.46 -23.27
CA MET A 377 7.20 0.05 -21.93
C MET A 377 8.10 0.68 -20.86
N GLY A 378 9.43 0.68 -21.10
CA GLY A 378 10.42 1.27 -20.19
C GLY A 378 10.22 2.77 -19.98
N ILE A 379 9.93 3.52 -21.05
CA ILE A 379 9.58 4.96 -20.97
C ILE A 379 8.28 5.12 -20.17
N GLY A 380 7.25 4.31 -20.46
CA GLY A 380 5.99 4.32 -19.72
C GLY A 380 6.17 4.05 -18.23
N MET A 381 6.94 3.00 -17.87
CA MET A 381 7.32 2.70 -16.49
C MET A 381 8.05 3.86 -15.82
N GLY A 382 8.99 4.49 -16.52
CA GLY A 382 9.72 5.65 -16.03
C GLY A 382 8.81 6.82 -15.68
N LEU A 383 7.85 7.14 -16.55
CA LEU A 383 6.86 8.22 -16.30
C LEU A 383 5.95 7.89 -15.11
N VAL A 384 5.48 6.64 -14.98
CA VAL A 384 4.72 6.21 -13.81
C VAL A 384 5.56 6.38 -12.54
N GLY A 385 6.81 5.91 -12.56
CA GLY A 385 7.74 6.05 -11.44
C GLY A 385 8.01 7.50 -11.04
N LEU A 386 8.14 8.41 -12.03
CA LEU A 386 8.27 9.85 -11.78
C LEU A 386 7.00 10.43 -11.16
N GLY A 387 5.81 10.02 -11.61
CA GLY A 387 4.53 10.62 -11.22
C GLY A 387 4.04 10.22 -9.84
N VAL A 388 4.24 8.96 -9.44
CA VAL A 388 3.69 8.38 -8.21
C VAL A 388 4.05 9.16 -6.94
N PRO A 389 5.31 9.55 -6.69
CA PRO A 389 5.67 10.32 -5.50
C PRO A 389 4.96 11.68 -5.43
N PHE A 390 4.70 12.31 -6.58
CA PHE A 390 4.00 13.60 -6.65
C PHE A 390 2.51 13.51 -6.32
N VAL A 391 1.93 12.32 -6.28
CA VAL A 391 0.55 12.09 -5.85
C VAL A 391 0.49 11.56 -4.42
N GLN A 392 1.18 10.44 -4.16
CA GLN A 392 1.04 9.73 -2.88
C GLN A 392 1.59 10.52 -1.69
N LEU A 393 2.72 11.20 -1.86
CA LEU A 393 3.35 11.89 -0.75
C LEU A 393 2.60 13.15 -0.34
N PRO A 394 2.19 14.07 -1.27
CA PRO A 394 1.32 15.18 -0.93
C PRO A 394 0.00 14.72 -0.30
N ALA A 395 -0.71 13.77 -0.90
CA ALA A 395 -1.98 13.29 -0.38
C ALA A 395 -1.87 12.73 1.05
N ASN A 396 -0.82 11.96 1.35
CA ASN A 396 -0.61 11.45 2.70
C ASN A 396 -0.24 12.57 3.70
N THR A 397 0.62 13.49 3.29
CA THR A 397 1.12 14.58 4.15
C THR A 397 0.02 15.61 4.42
N ASP A 398 -0.71 16.03 3.38
CA ASP A 398 -1.78 17.04 3.46
C ASP A 398 -2.95 16.52 4.29
N GLY A 399 -3.44 15.31 3.98
CA GLY A 399 -4.55 14.68 4.70
C GLY A 399 -4.29 14.51 6.20
N MET A 400 -3.05 14.23 6.61
CA MET A 400 -2.70 14.16 8.03
C MET A 400 -2.50 15.55 8.66
N SER A 401 -1.97 16.51 7.90
CA SER A 401 -1.66 17.85 8.41
C SER A 401 -2.91 18.69 8.69
N ARG A 402 -4.01 18.41 8.00
CA ARG A 402 -5.31 19.11 8.21
C ARG A 402 -6.12 18.58 9.39
N VAL A 403 -5.63 17.59 10.07
CA VAL A 403 -6.29 17.00 11.23
C VAL A 403 -5.56 17.41 12.51
N HIS A 404 -6.33 17.71 13.56
CA HIS A 404 -5.78 18.05 14.87
C HIS A 404 -4.76 17.00 15.34
N ALA A 405 -3.65 17.44 15.92
CA ALA A 405 -2.50 16.60 16.27
C ALA A 405 -2.86 15.35 17.10
N THR A 406 -3.88 15.45 17.97
CA THR A 406 -4.37 14.32 18.78
C THR A 406 -5.12 13.24 18.00
N ARG A 407 -5.56 13.51 16.76
CA ARG A 407 -6.32 12.60 15.88
C ARG A 407 -5.55 12.17 14.64
N ARG A 408 -4.26 12.52 14.51
CA ARG A 408 -3.44 12.17 13.34
C ARG A 408 -3.21 10.67 13.18
N GLY A 409 -3.25 9.92 14.28
CA GLY A 409 -3.21 8.44 14.21
C GLY A 409 -4.41 7.88 13.45
N MET A 410 -5.61 8.32 13.79
CA MET A 410 -6.84 7.95 13.09
C MET A 410 -6.80 8.39 11.61
N ALA A 411 -6.39 9.63 11.32
CA ALA A 411 -6.29 10.12 9.95
C ALA A 411 -5.30 9.27 9.13
N SER A 412 -4.12 8.98 9.68
CA SER A 412 -3.15 8.07 9.04
C SER A 412 -3.73 6.68 8.78
N GLY A 413 -4.40 6.10 9.79
CA GLY A 413 -5.05 4.79 9.64
C GLY A 413 -6.09 4.77 8.53
N VAL A 414 -6.93 5.81 8.43
CA VAL A 414 -7.93 5.96 7.37
C VAL A 414 -7.27 6.07 5.99
N LEU A 415 -6.30 6.96 5.82
CA LEU A 415 -5.57 7.13 4.56
C LEU A 415 -4.89 5.83 4.11
N GLN A 416 -4.27 5.10 5.04
CA GLN A 416 -3.67 3.81 4.75
C GLN A 416 -4.72 2.74 4.40
N THR A 417 -5.89 2.75 5.04
CA THR A 417 -7.01 1.86 4.67
C THR A 417 -7.47 2.12 3.25
N PHE A 418 -7.67 3.39 2.86
CA PHE A 418 -8.03 3.73 1.48
C PHE A 418 -6.98 3.24 0.47
N ARG A 419 -5.70 3.39 0.80
CA ARG A 419 -4.59 2.87 -0.03
C ARG A 419 -4.65 1.35 -0.17
N GLN A 420 -4.84 0.61 0.92
CA GLN A 420 -4.87 -0.85 0.89
C GLN A 420 -6.12 -1.40 0.19
N VAL A 421 -7.28 -0.81 0.45
CA VAL A 421 -8.53 -1.16 -0.24
C VAL A 421 -8.41 -0.85 -1.73
N GLY A 422 -7.79 0.27 -2.09
CA GLY A 422 -7.48 0.60 -3.48
C GLY A 422 -6.62 -0.47 -4.15
N SER A 423 -5.58 -0.97 -3.47
CA SER A 423 -4.75 -2.07 -3.96
C SER A 423 -5.57 -3.32 -4.32
N VAL A 424 -6.45 -3.75 -3.41
CA VAL A 424 -7.28 -4.95 -3.57
C VAL A 424 -8.30 -4.78 -4.70
N ILE A 425 -9.06 -3.68 -4.66
CA ILE A 425 -10.11 -3.40 -5.65
C ILE A 425 -9.49 -3.16 -7.03
N GLY A 426 -8.39 -2.42 -7.11
CA GLY A 426 -7.72 -2.15 -8.38
C GLY A 426 -7.21 -3.42 -9.06
N LEU A 427 -6.58 -4.31 -8.30
CA LEU A 427 -6.14 -5.60 -8.81
C LEU A 427 -7.32 -6.44 -9.32
N ALA A 428 -8.43 -6.47 -8.55
CA ALA A 428 -9.62 -7.22 -8.92
C ALA A 428 -10.29 -6.67 -10.18
N VAL A 429 -10.44 -5.34 -10.30
CA VAL A 429 -11.07 -4.70 -11.46
C VAL A 429 -10.22 -4.88 -12.71
N ILE A 430 -8.91 -4.58 -12.63
CA ILE A 430 -8.00 -4.74 -13.76
C ILE A 430 -7.94 -6.23 -14.17
N GLY A 431 -7.81 -7.14 -13.21
CA GLY A 431 -7.80 -8.57 -13.46
C GLY A 431 -9.09 -9.08 -14.09
N ALA A 432 -10.26 -8.59 -13.65
CA ALA A 432 -11.54 -8.95 -14.23
C ALA A 432 -11.68 -8.46 -15.70
N VAL A 433 -11.20 -7.24 -16.00
CA VAL A 433 -11.17 -6.72 -17.38
C VAL A 433 -10.27 -7.57 -18.26
N ILE A 434 -9.07 -7.90 -17.78
CA ILE A 434 -8.13 -8.78 -18.47
C ILE A 434 -8.77 -10.14 -18.75
N ALA A 435 -9.34 -10.79 -17.73
CA ALA A 435 -9.98 -12.09 -17.86
C ALA A 435 -11.18 -12.07 -18.84
N ALA A 436 -12.00 -11.00 -18.79
CA ALA A 436 -13.11 -10.85 -19.72
C ALA A 436 -12.65 -10.70 -21.18
N THR A 437 -11.60 -9.89 -21.41
CA THR A 437 -11.00 -9.71 -22.75
C THR A 437 -10.41 -11.02 -23.26
N GLN A 438 -9.64 -11.72 -22.42
CA GLN A 438 -9.05 -13.01 -22.76
C GLN A 438 -10.12 -14.06 -23.08
N SER A 439 -11.16 -14.16 -22.24
CA SER A 439 -12.25 -15.12 -22.49
C SER A 439 -12.99 -14.84 -23.79
N ALA A 440 -13.23 -13.57 -24.13
CA ALA A 440 -13.86 -13.20 -25.38
C ALA A 440 -13.00 -13.58 -26.59
N GLN A 441 -11.70 -13.37 -26.53
CA GLN A 441 -10.76 -13.70 -27.59
C GLN A 441 -10.52 -15.21 -27.74
N LEU A 442 -10.34 -15.94 -26.62
CA LEU A 442 -10.21 -17.41 -26.62
C LEU A 442 -11.39 -18.10 -27.31
N ASN A 443 -12.60 -17.57 -27.11
CA ASN A 443 -13.80 -18.13 -27.74
C ASN A 443 -13.93 -17.79 -29.25
N SER A 444 -13.22 -16.78 -29.73
CA SER A 444 -13.31 -16.28 -31.10
C SER A 444 -12.08 -16.60 -31.97
N ASP A 445 -10.99 -17.07 -31.37
CA ASP A 445 -9.75 -17.35 -32.06
C ASP A 445 -9.84 -18.69 -32.83
N PRO A 446 -9.68 -18.68 -34.18
CA PRO A 446 -9.84 -19.89 -34.98
C PRO A 446 -8.78 -20.95 -34.73
N GLU A 447 -7.55 -20.57 -34.39
CA GLU A 447 -6.42 -21.48 -34.15
C GLU A 447 -6.62 -22.24 -32.83
N ILE A 448 -7.04 -21.53 -31.77
CA ILE A 448 -7.36 -22.15 -30.49
C ILE A 448 -8.61 -23.04 -30.61
N ALA A 449 -9.62 -22.61 -31.39
CA ALA A 449 -10.83 -23.40 -31.65
C ALA A 449 -10.55 -24.68 -32.45
N ALA A 450 -9.57 -24.66 -33.38
CA ALA A 450 -9.18 -25.84 -34.17
C ALA A 450 -8.53 -26.94 -33.30
N HIS A 451 -7.93 -26.60 -32.17
CA HIS A 451 -7.32 -27.52 -31.20
C HIS A 451 -8.21 -27.65 -29.93
N ALA A 452 -9.48 -27.97 -30.11
CA ALA A 452 -10.51 -27.99 -29.07
C ALA A 452 -10.15 -28.84 -27.82
N ASP A 453 -9.35 -29.89 -27.99
CA ASP A 453 -8.89 -30.74 -26.89
C ASP A 453 -7.82 -30.04 -26.02
N LEU A 454 -6.93 -29.27 -26.64
CA LEU A 454 -5.93 -28.46 -25.96
C LEU A 454 -6.58 -27.22 -25.34
N ALA A 455 -7.54 -26.58 -26.03
CA ALA A 455 -8.27 -25.40 -25.54
C ALA A 455 -9.01 -25.65 -24.20
N LYS A 456 -9.46 -26.89 -23.98
CA LYS A 456 -10.10 -27.34 -22.73
C LYS A 456 -9.09 -27.87 -21.70
N SER A 457 -7.81 -27.89 -22.00
CA SER A 457 -6.79 -28.40 -21.10
C SER A 457 -6.51 -27.42 -19.96
N SER A 458 -6.23 -27.94 -18.78
CA SER A 458 -5.78 -27.15 -17.63
C SER A 458 -4.46 -26.40 -17.89
N LEU A 459 -3.76 -26.72 -18.97
CA LEU A 459 -2.50 -26.12 -19.40
C LEU A 459 -2.74 -24.75 -20.04
N VAL A 460 -3.71 -24.65 -20.97
CA VAL A 460 -4.11 -23.40 -21.59
C VAL A 460 -4.67 -22.44 -20.55
N ASP A 461 -5.50 -22.93 -19.65
CA ASP A 461 -6.09 -22.10 -18.58
C ASP A 461 -5.01 -21.55 -17.63
N ARG A 462 -4.00 -22.36 -17.27
CA ARG A 462 -2.86 -21.89 -16.46
C ARG A 462 -1.96 -20.91 -17.21
N ALA A 463 -1.68 -21.15 -18.48
CA ALA A 463 -0.86 -20.26 -19.31
C ALA A 463 -1.58 -18.92 -19.54
N ALA A 464 -2.90 -18.92 -19.77
CA ALA A 464 -3.74 -17.72 -19.87
C ALA A 464 -3.72 -16.88 -18.57
N ARG A 465 -3.64 -17.53 -17.41
CA ARG A 465 -3.49 -16.88 -16.10
C ARG A 465 -2.07 -16.40 -15.78
N GLY A 466 -1.14 -16.48 -16.74
CA GLY A 466 0.21 -15.96 -16.60
C GLY A 466 1.24 -16.95 -16.04
N ASN A 467 0.96 -18.25 -16.09
CA ASN A 467 1.94 -19.27 -15.70
C ASN A 467 2.93 -19.52 -16.84
N SER A 468 4.15 -18.97 -16.70
CA SER A 468 5.22 -19.08 -17.71
C SER A 468 5.63 -20.53 -17.99
N ASN A 469 5.67 -21.40 -16.96
CA ASN A 469 6.02 -22.81 -17.13
C ASN A 469 4.95 -23.57 -17.94
N ALA A 470 3.68 -23.21 -17.76
CA ALA A 470 2.59 -23.79 -18.55
C ALA A 470 2.67 -23.37 -20.02
N LEU A 471 3.02 -22.08 -20.27
CA LEU A 471 3.21 -21.59 -21.64
C LEU A 471 4.44 -22.22 -22.32
N GLU A 472 5.56 -22.38 -21.60
CA GLU A 472 6.77 -23.02 -22.14
C GLU A 472 6.50 -24.48 -22.51
N LYS A 473 5.75 -25.18 -21.66
CA LYS A 473 5.32 -26.53 -21.96
C LYS A 473 4.40 -26.58 -23.19
N LEU A 474 3.43 -25.66 -23.28
CA LEU A 474 2.54 -25.54 -24.43
C LEU A 474 3.33 -25.21 -25.70
N ARG A 475 4.35 -24.36 -25.64
CA ARG A 475 5.22 -24.02 -26.76
C ARG A 475 6.04 -25.20 -27.25
N SER A 476 6.37 -26.16 -26.37
CA SER A 476 7.03 -27.39 -26.76
C SER A 476 6.09 -28.44 -27.39
N GLU A 477 4.79 -28.40 -27.07
CA GLU A 477 3.76 -29.29 -27.57
C GLU A 477 3.12 -28.77 -28.87
N ASP A 478 2.76 -27.46 -28.89
CA ASP A 478 2.11 -26.77 -30.01
C ASP A 478 2.52 -25.29 -30.04
N PRO A 479 3.52 -24.91 -30.88
CA PRO A 479 4.00 -23.52 -30.96
C PRO A 479 2.97 -22.52 -31.48
N GLU A 480 2.06 -22.93 -32.40
CA GLU A 480 1.06 -22.03 -32.98
C GLU A 480 0.01 -21.62 -31.94
N VAL A 481 -0.50 -22.60 -31.20
CA VAL A 481 -1.43 -22.36 -30.08
C VAL A 481 -0.76 -21.53 -28.98
N ALA A 482 0.53 -21.76 -28.69
CA ALA A 482 1.25 -20.97 -27.69
C ALA A 482 1.41 -19.50 -28.11
N ASP A 483 1.69 -19.22 -29.38
CA ASP A 483 1.85 -17.86 -29.89
C ASP A 483 0.50 -17.12 -29.96
N SER A 484 -0.59 -17.79 -30.35
CA SER A 484 -1.96 -17.26 -30.29
C SER A 484 -2.36 -16.95 -28.86
N LEU A 485 -2.08 -17.84 -27.93
CA LEU A 485 -2.34 -17.61 -26.50
C LEU A 485 -1.52 -16.44 -25.93
N ALA A 486 -0.24 -16.33 -26.29
CA ALA A 486 0.59 -15.18 -25.89
C ALA A 486 0.04 -13.85 -26.43
N LYS A 487 -0.59 -13.85 -27.61
CA LYS A 487 -1.28 -12.69 -28.17
C LYS A 487 -2.54 -12.35 -27.36
N VAL A 488 -3.39 -13.33 -27.06
CA VAL A 488 -4.59 -13.15 -26.22
C VAL A 488 -4.21 -12.60 -24.83
N VAL A 489 -3.15 -13.11 -24.23
CA VAL A 489 -2.63 -12.60 -22.94
C VAL A 489 -2.15 -11.16 -23.08
N SER A 490 -1.42 -10.83 -24.15
CA SER A 490 -0.94 -9.47 -24.42
C SER A 490 -2.09 -8.47 -24.56
N ASP A 491 -3.07 -8.78 -25.39
CA ASP A 491 -4.22 -7.90 -25.68
C ASP A 491 -5.10 -7.69 -24.43
N GLY A 492 -5.27 -8.75 -23.64
CA GLY A 492 -5.95 -8.66 -22.35
C GLY A 492 -5.24 -7.71 -21.39
N ILE A 493 -3.92 -7.84 -21.23
CA ILE A 493 -3.12 -6.98 -20.36
C ILE A 493 -3.09 -5.54 -20.89
N GLU A 494 -2.98 -5.34 -22.20
CA GLU A 494 -3.06 -4.01 -22.83
C GLU A 494 -4.38 -3.31 -22.45
N THR A 495 -5.52 -4.00 -22.60
CA THR A 495 -6.84 -3.48 -22.20
C THR A 495 -6.91 -3.15 -20.72
N GLY A 496 -6.32 -4.00 -19.88
CA GLY A 496 -6.16 -3.72 -18.45
C GLY A 496 -5.35 -2.45 -18.16
N MET A 497 -4.29 -2.19 -18.92
CA MET A 497 -3.48 -0.97 -18.77
C MET A 497 -4.24 0.28 -19.21
N TRP A 498 -5.03 0.23 -20.29
CA TRP A 498 -5.92 1.32 -20.68
C TRP A 498 -6.97 1.60 -19.60
N THR A 499 -7.51 0.56 -18.97
CA THR A 499 -8.43 0.69 -17.82
C THR A 499 -7.74 1.40 -16.66
N ALA A 500 -6.52 1.01 -16.32
CA ALA A 500 -5.74 1.67 -15.26
C ALA A 500 -5.43 3.14 -15.59
N ALA A 501 -5.13 3.46 -16.86
CA ALA A 501 -4.94 4.83 -17.32
C ALA A 501 -6.21 5.68 -17.17
N GLY A 502 -7.36 5.11 -17.54
CA GLY A 502 -8.67 5.74 -17.33
C GLY A 502 -8.96 6.03 -15.86
N PHE A 503 -8.74 5.08 -14.97
CA PHE A 503 -8.85 5.29 -13.52
C PHE A 503 -7.92 6.40 -13.04
N SER A 504 -6.68 6.41 -13.50
CA SER A 504 -5.69 7.40 -13.08
C SER A 504 -6.01 8.81 -13.56
N SER A 505 -6.83 9.00 -14.61
CA SER A 505 -7.28 10.33 -15.03
C SER A 505 -8.09 11.04 -13.94
N MET A 506 -8.73 10.31 -13.03
CA MET A 506 -9.40 10.87 -11.85
C MET A 506 -8.44 11.64 -10.94
N ILE A 507 -7.14 11.28 -10.91
CA ILE A 507 -6.12 11.96 -10.10
C ILE A 507 -6.03 13.43 -10.51
N ILE A 508 -6.03 13.71 -11.81
CA ILE A 508 -5.94 15.07 -12.36
C ILE A 508 -7.19 15.86 -11.95
N PHE A 509 -8.36 15.23 -12.13
CA PHE A 509 -9.64 15.85 -11.78
C PHE A 509 -9.72 16.19 -10.29
N ILE A 510 -9.36 15.25 -9.41
CA ILE A 510 -9.33 15.46 -7.96
C ILE A 510 -8.34 16.56 -7.60
N GLY A 511 -7.14 16.57 -8.20
CA GLY A 511 -6.13 17.62 -8.00
C GLY A 511 -6.64 19.02 -8.34
N ILE A 512 -7.42 19.14 -9.42
CA ILE A 512 -7.99 20.44 -9.86
C ILE A 512 -9.09 20.92 -8.92
N PHE A 513 -10.03 20.05 -8.52
CA PHE A 513 -11.29 20.44 -7.89
C PHE A 513 -11.34 20.30 -6.38
N LEU A 514 -10.53 19.40 -5.79
CA LEU A 514 -10.60 19.09 -4.37
C LEU A 514 -9.39 19.55 -3.57
N LEU A 515 -8.23 19.76 -4.19
CA LEU A 515 -7.02 20.15 -3.47
C LEU A 515 -6.77 21.66 -3.47
N GLU A 516 -6.05 22.11 -2.46
CA GLU A 516 -5.64 23.50 -2.28
C GLU A 516 -4.20 23.74 -2.78
N GLY A 517 -3.94 24.98 -3.22
CA GLY A 517 -2.64 25.40 -3.78
C GLY A 517 -1.62 25.87 -2.73
N HIS A 518 -1.85 25.63 -1.45
CA HIS A 518 -0.91 25.97 -0.37
C HIS A 518 -0.83 24.82 0.64
N PRO A 519 0.31 24.66 1.32
CA PRO A 519 0.48 23.64 2.34
C PRO A 519 -0.51 23.80 3.49
N ALA A 520 -0.91 22.67 4.08
CA ALA A 520 -1.78 22.70 5.25
C ALA A 520 -1.07 23.32 6.46
N ASN A 521 -1.73 24.29 7.09
CA ASN A 521 -1.39 24.78 8.42
C ASN A 521 -2.01 23.86 9.49
N ASP A 522 -1.48 23.90 10.71
CA ASP A 522 -2.14 23.22 11.82
C ASP A 522 -3.51 23.87 12.03
N PRO A 523 -4.59 23.07 12.19
CA PRO A 523 -5.88 23.61 12.56
C PRO A 523 -5.74 24.37 13.88
N GLU A 524 -6.31 25.57 13.93
CA GLU A 524 -6.40 26.35 15.17
C GLU A 524 -7.15 25.54 16.24
N GLU A 525 -6.69 25.64 17.50
CA GLU A 525 -7.29 24.95 18.65
C GLU A 525 -8.70 25.43 18.96
#